data_488abcb6b20c81016017b624225ac62b
#
_entry.id   488abcb6b20c81016017b624225ac62b
#
_cell.length_a   1.000
_cell.length_b   1.000
_cell.length_c   1.000
_cell.angle_alpha   90.00
_cell.angle_beta   90.00
_cell.angle_gamma   90.00
#
_symmetry.space_group_name_H-M   'P 1'
#
loop_
_entity.id
_entity.type
_entity.pdbx_description
1 polymer ?
#
loop_
_entity_poly.entity_id
_entity_poly.type
_entity_poly.pdbx_seq_one_letter_code
_entity_poly.pdbx_strand_id
1 'polypeptide(L)'
;TNKIIRKYHFAGENTGKIASLCDVSLPLVSAACYYVWKKADTEITYDEYAVCLVTLGTAFDKLVDLYAENNCLLEAYMLDCIGLEFMSRSYEQLVKHIQTKYCKWGTKLDFLGDAYPVDMMARLMENFTGTGVLINDEMMLKPLKSVLFLLPVSDQEEKADVCRICTNCGNVNCMFREEIGSEQQNSIQKISSIPKINSMSKNNGIPGGSYGIRQIFKNEGGK
;
A
#
# COMPACT_ATOMS: atom_id res chain seq x y z
N THR A 1 2.34 -13.83 -8.49
CA THR A 1 1.19 -14.55 -9.10
C THR A 1 0.54 -15.49 -8.09
N ASN A 2 1.27 -16.46 -7.49
CA ASN A 2 0.71 -17.45 -6.56
C ASN A 2 0.02 -16.86 -5.32
N LYS A 3 0.52 -15.71 -4.78
CA LYS A 3 -0.13 -15.01 -3.68
C LYS A 3 -1.52 -14.50 -4.10
N ILE A 4 -1.63 -13.90 -5.28
CA ILE A 4 -2.89 -13.37 -5.82
C ILE A 4 -3.91 -14.49 -6.01
N ILE A 5 -3.49 -15.61 -6.61
CA ILE A 5 -4.39 -16.76 -6.83
C ILE A 5 -5.00 -17.25 -5.52
N ARG A 6 -4.17 -17.47 -4.50
CA ARG A 6 -4.64 -17.95 -3.19
C ARG A 6 -5.50 -16.94 -2.46
N LYS A 7 -5.05 -15.68 -2.39
CA LYS A 7 -5.75 -14.62 -1.65
C LYS A 7 -7.12 -14.29 -2.22
N TYR A 8 -7.23 -14.26 -3.56
CA TYR A 8 -8.48 -13.87 -4.24
C TYR A 8 -9.25 -15.08 -4.80
N HIS A 9 -8.88 -16.29 -4.37
CA HIS A 9 -9.57 -17.54 -4.70
C HIS A 9 -9.73 -17.81 -6.20
N PHE A 10 -8.76 -17.40 -7.01
CA PHE A 10 -8.77 -17.73 -8.44
C PHE A 10 -8.43 -19.20 -8.67
N ALA A 11 -9.08 -19.82 -9.67
CA ALA A 11 -8.74 -21.18 -10.09
C ALA A 11 -7.29 -21.24 -10.62
N GLY A 12 -6.63 -22.36 -10.38
CA GLY A 12 -5.22 -22.57 -10.77
C GLY A 12 -4.96 -22.39 -12.27
N GLU A 13 -5.94 -22.68 -13.13
CA GLU A 13 -5.90 -22.45 -14.58
C GLU A 13 -5.67 -20.97 -14.96
N ASN A 14 -6.04 -20.03 -14.08
CA ASN A 14 -5.85 -18.59 -14.29
C ASN A 14 -4.41 -18.12 -14.03
N THR A 15 -3.49 -19.01 -13.64
CA THR A 15 -2.10 -18.64 -13.29
C THR A 15 -1.40 -17.90 -14.42
N GLY A 16 -1.49 -18.42 -15.64
CA GLY A 16 -0.88 -17.80 -16.83
C GLY A 16 -1.49 -16.45 -17.17
N LYS A 17 -2.83 -16.36 -17.07
CA LYS A 17 -3.57 -15.12 -17.32
C LYS A 17 -3.16 -14.03 -16.32
N ILE A 18 -3.15 -14.33 -15.03
CA ILE A 18 -2.73 -13.37 -13.98
C ILE A 18 -1.26 -12.96 -14.16
N ALA A 19 -0.37 -13.88 -14.56
CA ALA A 19 1.02 -13.54 -14.85
C ALA A 19 1.11 -12.53 -16.00
N SER A 20 0.43 -12.78 -17.12
CA SER A 20 0.38 -11.86 -18.25
C SER A 20 -0.20 -10.49 -17.88
N LEU A 21 -1.26 -10.45 -17.07
CA LEU A 21 -1.84 -9.20 -16.60
C LEU A 21 -0.88 -8.43 -15.68
N CYS A 22 -0.11 -9.12 -14.82
CA CYS A 22 0.95 -8.49 -14.05
C CYS A 22 2.01 -7.85 -14.95
N ASP A 23 2.46 -8.57 -16.00
CA ASP A 23 3.49 -8.07 -16.92
C ASP A 23 3.00 -6.84 -17.72
N VAL A 24 1.75 -6.83 -18.15
CA VAL A 24 1.14 -5.70 -18.87
C VAL A 24 0.90 -4.51 -17.96
N SER A 25 0.45 -4.74 -16.72
CA SER A 25 0.10 -3.66 -15.79
C SER A 25 1.30 -3.00 -15.13
N LEU A 26 2.36 -3.75 -14.85
CA LEU A 26 3.53 -3.26 -14.11
C LEU A 26 4.19 -2.01 -14.72
N PRO A 27 4.39 -1.90 -16.05
CA PRO A 27 4.95 -0.69 -16.68
C PRO A 27 4.03 0.53 -16.56
N LEU A 28 2.73 0.34 -16.35
CA LEU A 28 1.73 1.41 -16.24
C LEU A 28 1.55 1.91 -14.80
N VAL A 29 2.10 1.18 -13.83
CA VAL A 29 2.06 1.59 -12.43
C VAL A 29 3.00 2.78 -12.22
N SER A 30 2.42 3.95 -11.95
CA SER A 30 3.12 5.15 -11.55
C SER A 30 2.89 5.42 -10.07
N ALA A 31 3.37 4.47 -9.24
CA ALA A 31 3.14 4.54 -7.81
C ALA A 31 3.85 5.76 -7.20
N ALA A 32 3.08 6.59 -6.51
CA ALA A 32 3.58 7.73 -5.76
C ALA A 32 3.05 7.69 -4.32
N CYS A 33 3.91 8.02 -3.39
CA CYS A 33 3.60 8.11 -1.98
C CYS A 33 3.95 9.52 -1.49
N TYR A 34 2.96 10.20 -0.95
CA TYR A 34 3.10 11.52 -0.36
C TYR A 34 2.80 11.44 1.12
N TYR A 35 3.42 12.27 1.93
CA TYR A 35 3.11 12.34 3.35
C TYR A 35 3.40 13.73 3.92
N VAL A 36 2.63 14.10 4.94
CA VAL A 36 2.77 15.35 5.70
C VAL A 36 2.76 15.01 7.17
N TRP A 37 3.74 15.53 7.90
CA TRP A 37 3.81 15.38 9.35
C TRP A 37 2.81 16.29 10.04
N LYS A 38 2.12 15.74 11.03
CA LYS A 38 1.18 16.45 11.90
C LYS A 38 1.44 16.07 13.35
N LYS A 39 1.06 16.97 14.23
CA LYS A 39 0.96 16.75 15.67
C LYS A 39 -0.51 16.70 16.07
N ALA A 40 -0.78 16.23 17.30
CA ALA A 40 -2.13 16.15 17.85
C ALA A 40 -2.92 17.43 17.59
N ASP A 41 -4.14 17.24 17.16
CA ASP A 41 -5.16 18.29 17.06
C ASP A 41 -6.44 17.85 17.80
N THR A 42 -7.50 18.65 17.72
CA THR A 42 -8.74 18.35 18.45
C THR A 42 -9.49 17.12 17.95
N GLU A 43 -9.21 16.65 16.75
CA GLU A 43 -9.95 15.55 16.10
C GLU A 43 -9.12 14.26 16.02
N ILE A 44 -7.79 14.36 16.07
CA ILE A 44 -6.87 13.23 15.95
C ILE A 44 -6.07 13.12 17.23
N THR A 45 -6.24 11.99 17.92
CA THR A 45 -5.74 11.75 19.28
C THR A 45 -4.27 11.35 19.37
N TYR A 46 -3.57 11.22 18.24
CA TYR A 46 -2.16 10.83 18.22
C TYR A 46 -1.26 12.04 18.49
N ASP A 47 -0.24 11.86 19.33
CA ASP A 47 0.74 12.91 19.63
C ASP A 47 1.50 13.34 18.36
N GLU A 48 1.87 12.37 17.53
CA GLU A 48 2.53 12.57 16.25
C GLU A 48 2.06 11.55 15.21
N TYR A 49 1.78 12.01 14.01
CA TYR A 49 1.34 11.15 12.92
C TYR A 49 1.70 11.73 11.55
N ALA A 50 1.72 10.89 10.54
CA ALA A 50 1.78 11.31 9.16
C ALA A 50 0.40 11.14 8.49
N VAL A 51 -0.08 12.17 7.80
CA VAL A 51 -1.14 12.01 6.80
C VAL A 51 -0.47 11.49 5.54
N CYS A 52 -0.96 10.38 5.01
CA CYS A 52 -0.33 9.67 3.90
C CYS A 52 -1.31 9.53 2.74
N LEU A 53 -0.85 9.86 1.54
CA LEU A 53 -1.56 9.64 0.29
C LEU A 53 -0.73 8.71 -0.60
N VAL A 54 -1.32 7.62 -1.04
CA VAL A 54 -0.70 6.66 -1.96
C VAL A 54 -1.59 6.50 -3.18
N THR A 55 -0.98 6.49 -4.37
CA THR A 55 -1.70 6.28 -5.65
C THR A 55 -0.88 5.40 -6.59
N LEU A 56 -1.55 4.63 -7.46
CA LEU A 56 -0.91 3.92 -8.57
C LEU A 56 -0.91 4.72 -9.88
N GLY A 57 -1.61 5.86 -9.90
CA GLY A 57 -1.71 6.73 -11.07
C GLY A 57 -2.83 6.33 -12.05
N THR A 58 -3.16 7.25 -12.95
CA THR A 58 -4.29 7.13 -13.89
C THR A 58 -4.10 6.08 -14.98
N ALA A 59 -2.86 5.74 -15.33
CA ALA A 59 -2.61 4.77 -16.40
C ALA A 59 -3.07 3.35 -15.99
N PHE A 60 -2.98 3.01 -14.70
CA PHE A 60 -3.47 1.74 -14.20
C PHE A 60 -5.01 1.66 -14.23
N ASP A 61 -5.70 2.73 -13.83
CA ASP A 61 -7.17 2.80 -13.90
C ASP A 61 -7.64 2.64 -15.33
N LYS A 62 -7.02 3.37 -16.28
CA LYS A 62 -7.36 3.26 -17.72
C LYS A 62 -7.18 1.85 -18.27
N LEU A 63 -6.20 1.09 -17.76
CA LEU A 63 -6.05 -0.31 -18.16
C LEU A 63 -7.24 -1.15 -17.68
N VAL A 64 -7.67 -0.97 -16.43
CA VAL A 64 -8.84 -1.69 -15.89
C VAL A 64 -10.09 -1.36 -16.69
N ASP A 65 -10.32 -0.06 -16.95
CA ASP A 65 -11.46 0.43 -17.74
C ASP A 65 -11.45 -0.16 -19.16
N LEU A 66 -10.28 -0.21 -19.83
CA LEU A 66 -10.13 -0.78 -21.17
C LEU A 66 -10.57 -2.25 -21.22
N TYR A 67 -10.21 -3.05 -20.22
CA TYR A 67 -10.66 -4.46 -20.16
C TYR A 67 -12.16 -4.56 -19.90
N ALA A 68 -12.71 -3.72 -19.03
CA ALA A 68 -14.14 -3.70 -18.74
C ALA A 68 -14.98 -3.28 -19.96
N GLU A 69 -14.57 -2.24 -20.68
CA GLU A 69 -15.23 -1.73 -21.90
C GLU A 69 -15.21 -2.76 -23.05
N ASN A 70 -14.19 -3.62 -23.10
CA ASN A 70 -14.10 -4.72 -24.07
C ASN A 70 -14.78 -6.02 -23.58
N ASN A 71 -15.65 -5.96 -22.56
CA ASN A 71 -16.35 -7.10 -21.98
C ASN A 71 -15.42 -8.20 -21.39
N CYS A 72 -14.16 -7.89 -21.12
CA CYS A 72 -13.19 -8.76 -20.43
C CYS A 72 -13.31 -8.59 -18.93
N LEU A 73 -14.50 -8.81 -18.36
CA LEU A 73 -14.82 -8.50 -16.96
C LEU A 73 -13.99 -9.29 -15.96
N LEU A 74 -13.65 -10.55 -16.28
CA LEU A 74 -12.80 -11.37 -15.42
C LEU A 74 -11.39 -10.81 -15.34
N GLU A 75 -10.82 -10.40 -16.46
CA GLU A 75 -9.51 -9.78 -16.54
C GLU A 75 -9.48 -8.42 -15.85
N ALA A 76 -10.52 -7.60 -16.02
CA ALA A 76 -10.69 -6.33 -15.32
C ALA A 76 -10.70 -6.56 -13.80
N TYR A 77 -11.43 -7.56 -13.32
CA TYR A 77 -11.44 -7.93 -11.89
C TYR A 77 -10.07 -8.46 -11.42
N MET A 78 -9.37 -9.28 -12.23
CA MET A 78 -8.01 -9.73 -11.90
C MET A 78 -7.04 -8.55 -11.80
N LEU A 79 -7.13 -7.58 -12.72
CA LEU A 79 -6.34 -6.34 -12.66
C LEU A 79 -6.65 -5.54 -11.40
N ASP A 80 -7.91 -5.45 -11.00
CA ASP A 80 -8.30 -4.80 -9.76
C ASP A 80 -7.63 -5.45 -8.54
N CYS A 81 -7.63 -6.78 -8.47
CA CYS A 81 -6.93 -7.53 -7.42
C CYS A 81 -5.40 -7.34 -7.46
N ILE A 82 -4.81 -7.30 -8.66
CA ILE A 82 -3.38 -6.99 -8.85
C ILE A 82 -3.07 -5.59 -8.32
N GLY A 83 -3.93 -4.61 -8.61
CA GLY A 83 -3.82 -3.25 -8.11
C GLY A 83 -3.82 -3.17 -6.58
N LEU A 84 -4.66 -3.96 -5.90
CA LEU A 84 -4.67 -4.04 -4.43
C LEU A 84 -3.33 -4.56 -3.88
N GLU A 85 -2.68 -5.52 -4.55
CA GLU A 85 -1.36 -6.00 -4.13
C GLU A 85 -0.26 -4.95 -4.39
N PHE A 86 -0.35 -4.16 -5.45
CA PHE A 86 0.56 -3.03 -5.67
C PHE A 86 0.37 -1.95 -4.62
N MET A 87 -0.86 -1.61 -4.25
CA MET A 87 -1.15 -0.69 -3.16
C MET A 87 -0.57 -1.18 -1.83
N SER A 88 -0.77 -2.46 -1.49
CA SER A 88 -0.22 -3.05 -0.26
C SER A 88 1.31 -2.90 -0.19
N ARG A 89 2.01 -3.19 -1.29
CA ARG A 89 3.46 -3.00 -1.36
C ARG A 89 3.89 -1.54 -1.23
N SER A 90 3.07 -0.63 -1.75
CA SER A 90 3.33 0.81 -1.64
C SER A 90 3.24 1.29 -0.20
N TYR A 91 2.28 0.78 0.58
CA TYR A 91 2.18 1.07 2.02
C TYR A 91 3.41 0.56 2.78
N GLU A 92 3.80 -0.70 2.55
CA GLU A 92 4.98 -1.30 3.17
C GLU A 92 6.25 -0.46 2.92
N GLN A 93 6.43 -0.02 1.68
CA GLN A 93 7.59 0.77 1.30
C GLN A 93 7.56 2.17 1.89
N LEU A 94 6.37 2.81 1.98
CA LEU A 94 6.21 4.11 2.61
C LEU A 94 6.57 4.04 4.11
N VAL A 95 6.05 3.05 4.82
CA VAL A 95 6.34 2.85 6.24
C VAL A 95 7.84 2.61 6.45
N LYS A 96 8.44 1.74 5.64
CA LYS A 96 9.89 1.49 5.68
C LYS A 96 10.72 2.74 5.36
N HIS A 97 10.26 3.57 4.41
CA HIS A 97 10.91 4.84 4.09
C HIS A 97 10.88 5.78 5.29
N ILE A 98 9.73 5.94 5.94
CA ILE A 98 9.55 6.77 7.14
C ILE A 98 10.46 6.26 8.26
N GLN A 99 10.45 4.96 8.54
CA GLN A 99 11.32 4.33 9.53
C GLN A 99 12.79 4.60 9.26
N THR A 100 13.24 4.37 8.03
CA THR A 100 14.68 4.52 7.68
C THR A 100 15.13 5.98 7.71
N LYS A 101 14.27 6.91 7.27
CA LYS A 101 14.63 8.31 7.12
C LYS A 101 14.52 9.11 8.42
N TYR A 102 13.54 8.79 9.25
CA TYR A 102 13.20 9.59 10.44
C TYR A 102 13.40 8.83 11.75
N CYS A 103 13.78 7.55 11.71
CA CYS A 103 13.86 6.70 12.90
C CYS A 103 12.54 6.70 13.69
N LYS A 104 11.39 6.74 12.95
CA LYS A 104 10.03 6.69 13.50
C LYS A 104 9.35 5.41 13.05
N TRP A 105 8.69 4.71 13.95
CA TRP A 105 7.99 3.46 13.65
C TRP A 105 6.50 3.73 13.48
N GLY A 106 5.97 3.39 12.31
CA GLY A 106 4.52 3.43 12.08
C GLY A 106 3.85 2.34 12.91
N THR A 107 2.82 2.68 13.67
CA THR A 107 2.16 1.74 14.59
C THR A 107 0.99 1.00 13.94
N LYS A 108 0.25 1.65 13.05
CA LYS A 108 -0.88 1.10 12.29
C LYS A 108 -1.21 1.97 11.07
N LEU A 109 -2.09 1.46 10.19
CA LEU A 109 -2.68 2.24 9.12
C LEU A 109 -4.14 2.52 9.45
N ASP A 110 -4.47 3.77 9.72
CA ASP A 110 -5.85 4.18 10.03
C ASP A 110 -6.51 4.75 8.78
N PHE A 111 -7.37 3.96 8.16
CA PHE A 111 -8.11 4.35 6.97
C PHE A 111 -9.32 5.22 7.32
N LEU A 112 -9.60 6.21 6.48
CA LEU A 112 -10.81 7.01 6.60
C LEU A 112 -12.03 6.16 6.19
N GLY A 113 -13.13 6.36 6.92
CA GLY A 113 -14.31 5.50 6.80
C GLY A 113 -14.29 4.26 7.71
N ASP A 114 -13.15 3.97 8.35
CA ASP A 114 -13.00 2.90 9.34
C ASP A 114 -12.64 3.49 10.71
N ALA A 115 -11.41 3.96 10.88
CA ALA A 115 -10.94 4.53 12.15
C ALA A 115 -11.39 6.00 12.35
N TYR A 116 -11.59 6.73 11.27
CA TYR A 116 -12.00 8.14 11.26
C TYR A 116 -13.12 8.39 10.24
N PRO A 117 -13.95 9.43 10.45
CA PRO A 117 -15.01 9.78 9.51
C PRO A 117 -14.47 10.06 8.10
N VAL A 118 -15.21 9.63 7.08
CA VAL A 118 -14.82 9.80 5.67
C VAL A 118 -14.84 11.27 5.22
N ASP A 119 -15.67 12.11 5.84
CA ASP A 119 -15.78 13.55 5.55
C ASP A 119 -14.51 14.33 5.88
N MET A 120 -13.63 13.79 6.76
CA MET A 120 -12.30 14.34 6.98
C MET A 120 -11.42 14.31 5.73
N MET A 121 -11.76 13.46 4.74
CA MET A 121 -10.94 13.26 3.55
C MET A 121 -10.73 14.57 2.76
N ALA A 122 -11.77 15.37 2.58
CA ALA A 122 -11.67 16.64 1.84
C ALA A 122 -10.63 17.58 2.48
N ARG A 123 -10.71 17.78 3.80
CA ARG A 123 -9.77 18.63 4.56
C ARG A 123 -8.33 18.08 4.52
N LEU A 124 -8.17 16.79 4.68
CA LEU A 124 -6.84 16.17 4.65
C LEU A 124 -6.21 16.23 3.25
N MET A 125 -7.02 16.15 2.19
CA MET A 125 -6.55 16.25 0.80
C MET A 125 -6.00 17.64 0.46
N GLU A 126 -6.36 18.70 1.19
CA GLU A 126 -5.77 20.05 1.01
C GLU A 126 -4.24 20.04 1.16
N ASN A 127 -3.69 19.10 1.93
CA ASN A 127 -2.25 18.94 2.08
C ASN A 127 -1.55 18.37 0.83
N PHE A 128 -2.32 17.89 -0.17
CA PHE A 128 -1.79 17.15 -1.33
C PHE A 128 -2.17 17.81 -2.66
N THR A 129 -2.31 19.12 -2.67
CA THR A 129 -2.56 19.88 -3.90
C THR A 129 -1.41 19.69 -4.90
N GLY A 130 -1.76 19.52 -6.19
CA GLY A 130 -0.75 19.31 -7.24
C GLY A 130 -0.22 17.87 -7.38
N THR A 131 -0.72 16.92 -6.60
CA THR A 131 -0.33 15.51 -6.72
C THR A 131 -0.98 14.80 -7.91
N GLY A 132 -2.02 15.39 -8.51
CA GLY A 132 -2.84 14.78 -9.56
C GLY A 132 -3.91 13.83 -9.01
N VAL A 133 -4.01 13.69 -7.69
CA VAL A 133 -5.11 12.97 -7.03
C VAL A 133 -6.18 13.97 -6.66
N LEU A 134 -7.41 13.68 -7.03
CA LEU A 134 -8.58 14.51 -6.78
C LEU A 134 -9.59 13.74 -5.92
N ILE A 135 -10.42 14.47 -5.20
CA ILE A 135 -11.58 13.92 -4.50
C ILE A 135 -12.85 14.40 -5.22
N ASN A 136 -13.81 13.52 -5.43
CA ASN A 136 -15.12 13.87 -5.99
C ASN A 136 -16.15 14.14 -4.89
N ASP A 137 -17.36 14.56 -5.29
CA ASP A 137 -18.46 14.89 -4.37
C ASP A 137 -18.94 13.68 -3.55
N GLU A 138 -18.65 12.46 -4.01
CA GLU A 138 -18.97 11.21 -3.32
C GLU A 138 -17.85 10.75 -2.36
N MET A 139 -16.89 11.63 -2.06
CA MET A 139 -15.72 11.34 -1.22
C MET A 139 -14.83 10.20 -1.75
N MET A 140 -14.81 9.98 -3.08
CA MET A 140 -13.93 9.01 -3.71
C MET A 140 -12.71 9.70 -4.33
N LEU A 141 -11.55 9.06 -4.18
CA LEU A 141 -10.32 9.53 -4.79
C LEU A 141 -10.23 9.09 -6.26
N LYS A 142 -9.71 9.96 -7.10
CA LYS A 142 -9.33 9.71 -8.50
C LYS A 142 -7.85 10.04 -8.69
N PRO A 143 -7.01 9.11 -9.19
CA PRO A 143 -7.30 7.75 -9.67
C PRO A 143 -7.93 6.85 -8.62
N LEU A 144 -8.69 5.81 -9.05
CA LEU A 144 -9.41 4.90 -8.14
C LEU A 144 -8.48 4.09 -7.24
N LYS A 145 -7.29 3.72 -7.75
CA LYS A 145 -6.25 3.10 -6.95
C LYS A 145 -5.42 4.17 -6.22
N SER A 146 -6.12 4.97 -5.42
CA SER A 146 -5.55 5.94 -4.49
C SER A 146 -6.18 5.76 -3.12
N VAL A 147 -5.40 6.01 -2.07
CA VAL A 147 -5.89 5.94 -0.69
C VAL A 147 -5.23 7.01 0.16
N LEU A 148 -6.03 7.59 1.05
CA LEU A 148 -5.62 8.51 2.09
C LEU A 148 -5.80 7.83 3.44
N PHE A 149 -4.78 7.88 4.29
CA PHE A 149 -4.79 7.28 5.62
C PHE A 149 -3.90 8.05 6.60
N LEU A 150 -4.12 7.82 7.88
CA LEU A 150 -3.25 8.30 8.94
C LEU A 150 -2.28 7.19 9.34
N LEU A 151 -1.03 7.58 9.56
CA LEU A 151 0.03 6.72 10.07
C LEU A 151 0.53 7.29 11.39
N PRO A 152 -0.03 6.86 12.53
CA PRO A 152 0.53 7.19 13.83
C PRO A 152 1.96 6.64 13.94
N VAL A 153 2.85 7.41 14.56
CA VAL A 153 4.26 7.04 14.69
C VAL A 153 4.73 7.08 16.14
N SER A 154 5.72 6.25 16.44
CA SER A 154 6.37 6.15 17.75
C SER A 154 7.88 6.25 17.61
N ASP A 155 8.56 6.74 18.65
CA ASP A 155 10.03 6.70 18.77
C ASP A 155 10.53 5.33 19.24
N GLN A 156 9.62 4.51 19.76
CA GLN A 156 9.97 3.16 20.22
C GLN A 156 9.79 2.16 19.08
N GLU A 157 10.73 1.21 18.97
CA GLU A 157 10.61 0.12 18.02
C GLU A 157 9.42 -0.78 18.39
N GLU A 158 8.27 -0.42 17.88
CA GLU A 158 7.11 -1.30 17.92
C GLU A 158 7.16 -2.20 16.69
N LYS A 159 7.06 -3.50 16.90
CA LYS A 159 6.81 -4.46 15.80
C LYS A 159 5.36 -4.32 15.35
N ALA A 160 5.02 -3.16 14.83
CA ALA A 160 3.73 -2.99 14.20
C ALA A 160 3.68 -3.88 12.97
N ASP A 161 2.71 -4.74 12.89
CA ASP A 161 2.43 -5.58 11.72
C ASP A 161 1.74 -4.72 10.65
N VAL A 162 2.37 -3.57 10.33
CA VAL A 162 1.86 -2.55 9.39
C VAL A 162 1.74 -3.15 7.97
N CYS A 163 2.46 -4.24 7.74
CA CYS A 163 2.45 -4.96 6.47
C CYS A 163 1.21 -5.83 6.26
N ARG A 164 0.39 -6.02 7.29
CA ARG A 164 -0.83 -6.83 7.22
C ARG A 164 -2.07 -5.96 7.34
N ILE A 165 -2.41 -5.27 6.26
CA ILE A 165 -3.63 -4.46 6.17
C ILE A 165 -4.85 -5.23 6.65
N CYS A 166 -4.93 -6.52 6.31
CA CYS A 166 -6.05 -7.38 6.68
C CYS A 166 -6.16 -7.67 8.18
N THR A 167 -5.07 -7.65 8.95
CA THR A 167 -5.10 -7.91 10.40
C THR A 167 -5.75 -6.77 11.17
N ASN A 168 -5.54 -5.54 10.74
CA ASN A 168 -6.01 -4.34 11.41
C ASN A 168 -7.22 -3.68 10.70
N CYS A 169 -7.75 -4.32 9.66
CA CYS A 169 -8.92 -3.84 8.92
C CYS A 169 -10.20 -4.11 9.74
N GLY A 170 -11.03 -3.09 9.91
CA GLY A 170 -12.32 -3.17 10.62
C GLY A 170 -13.34 -4.09 9.93
N ASN A 171 -13.20 -4.38 8.63
CA ASN A 171 -14.08 -5.29 7.91
C ASN A 171 -13.78 -6.76 8.25
N VAL A 172 -14.33 -7.22 9.37
CA VAL A 172 -14.17 -8.61 9.85
C VAL A 172 -14.80 -9.67 8.95
N ASN A 173 -15.77 -9.28 8.12
CA ASN A 173 -16.51 -10.17 7.20
C ASN A 173 -15.96 -10.10 5.77
N CYS A 174 -14.78 -9.52 5.55
CA CYS A 174 -14.18 -9.44 4.23
C CYS A 174 -13.81 -10.84 3.72
N MET A 175 -14.34 -11.23 2.56
CA MET A 175 -14.04 -12.51 1.91
C MET A 175 -12.56 -12.66 1.50
N PHE A 176 -11.81 -11.57 1.44
CA PHE A 176 -10.38 -11.56 1.12
C PHE A 176 -9.49 -11.40 2.35
N ARG A 177 -10.07 -11.48 3.54
CA ARG A 177 -9.30 -11.39 4.79
C ARG A 177 -8.31 -12.54 4.87
N GLU A 178 -7.02 -12.23 4.99
CA GLU A 178 -6.00 -13.23 5.23
C GLU A 178 -6.18 -13.80 6.66
N GLU A 179 -6.53 -15.09 6.76
CA GLU A 179 -6.48 -15.78 8.03
C GLU A 179 -5.02 -15.86 8.48
N ILE A 180 -4.76 -15.48 9.72
CA ILE A 180 -3.44 -15.66 10.33
C ILE A 180 -3.29 -17.16 10.60
N GLY A 181 -2.78 -17.88 9.60
CA GLY A 181 -2.49 -19.30 9.75
C GLY A 181 -1.48 -19.54 10.87
N SER A 182 -1.77 -20.50 11.76
CA SER A 182 -0.92 -20.95 12.86
C SER A 182 0.51 -21.35 12.45
N GLU A 183 0.79 -21.54 11.18
CA GLU A 183 2.11 -21.89 10.66
C GLU A 183 3.11 -20.72 10.64
N GLN A 184 2.65 -19.47 10.68
CA GLN A 184 3.55 -18.31 10.65
C GLN A 184 4.04 -17.87 12.04
N GLN A 185 3.41 -18.31 13.11
CA GLN A 185 3.94 -18.10 14.47
C GLN A 185 5.28 -18.83 14.69
N ASN A 186 5.52 -19.95 14.02
CA ASN A 186 6.77 -20.71 14.11
C ASN A 186 7.92 -20.12 13.26
N SER A 187 7.61 -19.30 12.25
CA SER A 187 8.62 -18.66 11.38
C SER A 187 9.25 -17.42 12.03
N ILE A 188 8.54 -16.76 12.93
CA ILE A 188 9.03 -15.56 13.64
C ILE A 188 10.08 -15.93 14.69
N GLN A 189 9.98 -17.12 15.31
CA GLN A 189 10.98 -17.59 16.26
C GLN A 189 12.30 -18.04 15.60
N LYS A 190 12.31 -18.33 14.29
CA LYS A 190 13.53 -18.76 13.58
C LYS A 190 14.37 -17.63 13.00
N ILE A 191 13.87 -16.39 12.93
CA ILE A 191 14.59 -15.24 12.36
C ILE A 191 15.48 -14.54 13.40
N SER A 192 15.33 -14.83 14.69
CA SER A 192 16.15 -14.25 15.77
C SER A 192 17.58 -14.79 15.86
N SER A 193 18.01 -15.69 14.97
CA SER A 193 19.33 -16.33 14.99
C SER A 193 20.22 -16.10 13.76
N ILE A 194 19.99 -15.02 13.00
CA ILE A 194 20.89 -14.64 11.90
C ILE A 194 21.95 -13.65 12.39
N PRO A 195 23.24 -13.95 12.23
CA PRO A 195 24.32 -13.07 12.68
C PRO A 195 24.32 -11.76 11.91
N LYS A 196 24.63 -10.65 12.58
CA LYS A 196 24.88 -9.33 12.00
C LYS A 196 25.99 -9.45 10.95
N ILE A 197 25.68 -9.23 9.69
CA ILE A 197 26.69 -9.08 8.64
C ILE A 197 27.08 -7.62 8.57
N ASN A 198 28.36 -7.37 8.83
CA ASN A 198 29.02 -6.09 8.72
C ASN A 198 28.99 -5.56 7.28
N SER A 199 28.91 -4.24 7.21
CA SER A 199 29.11 -3.44 6.01
C SER A 199 30.39 -3.80 5.26
N MET A 200 30.34 -4.03 3.94
CA MET A 200 31.26 -3.46 2.96
C MET A 200 31.03 -3.95 1.53
N SER A 201 31.03 -2.96 0.63
CA SER A 201 31.66 -2.98 -0.69
C SER A 201 30.93 -3.54 -1.91
N LYS A 202 30.61 -2.60 -2.80
CA LYS A 202 30.83 -2.53 -4.28
C LYS A 202 30.50 -3.72 -5.19
N ASN A 203 29.62 -3.39 -6.14
CA ASN A 203 29.62 -3.81 -7.56
C ASN A 203 29.92 -5.28 -7.93
N ASN A 204 28.91 -5.95 -8.47
CA ASN A 204 28.95 -6.44 -9.87
C ASN A 204 27.61 -7.12 -10.20
N GLY A 205 27.13 -6.87 -11.41
CA GLY A 205 25.81 -7.25 -11.88
C GLY A 205 25.60 -8.74 -12.06
N ILE A 206 24.37 -9.14 -11.79
CA ILE A 206 23.74 -10.37 -12.31
C ILE A 206 22.29 -9.99 -12.68
N PRO A 207 21.78 -10.37 -13.86
CA PRO A 207 20.43 -10.05 -14.29
C PRO A 207 19.44 -11.04 -13.67
N GLY A 208 18.95 -10.70 -12.51
CA GLY A 208 17.79 -11.32 -11.91
C GLY A 208 16.73 -10.24 -11.77
N GLY A 209 15.68 -10.29 -12.64
CA GLY A 209 14.65 -9.27 -12.69
C GLY A 209 13.87 -9.17 -11.38
N SER A 210 14.31 -8.32 -10.48
CA SER A 210 13.46 -7.77 -9.44
C SER A 210 12.64 -6.66 -10.08
N TYR A 211 11.39 -6.94 -10.41
CA TYR A 211 10.42 -5.95 -10.85
C TYR A 211 10.18 -4.95 -9.69
N GLY A 212 10.96 -3.89 -9.65
CA GLY A 212 10.81 -2.81 -8.69
C GLY A 212 9.75 -1.82 -9.17
N ILE A 213 8.69 -1.64 -8.40
CA ILE A 213 7.77 -0.51 -8.60
C ILE A 213 8.59 0.76 -8.34
N ARG A 214 8.69 1.63 -9.34
CA ARG A 214 9.37 2.92 -9.19
C ARG A 214 8.48 3.85 -8.37
N GLN A 215 8.80 4.03 -7.10
CA GLN A 215 8.04 4.90 -6.21
C GLN A 215 8.72 6.25 -6.03
N ILE A 216 7.90 7.29 -5.98
CA ILE A 216 8.33 8.65 -5.67
C ILE A 216 7.81 8.97 -4.27
N PHE A 217 8.73 9.24 -3.34
CA PHE A 217 8.39 9.70 -2.00
C PHE A 217 8.56 11.21 -1.93
N LYS A 218 7.49 11.92 -1.61
CA LYS A 218 7.50 13.37 -1.44
C LYS A 218 7.00 13.72 -0.04
N ASN A 219 7.76 14.58 0.63
CA ASN A 219 7.30 15.23 1.86
C ASN A 219 6.76 16.61 1.47
N GLU A 220 5.46 16.77 1.48
CA GLU A 220 4.81 18.05 1.29
C GLU A 220 4.86 18.78 2.65
N GLY A 221 5.90 19.61 2.84
CA GLY A 221 6.13 20.32 4.08
C GLY A 221 4.93 21.21 4.43
N GLY A 222 4.27 20.91 5.53
CA GLY A 222 3.29 21.81 6.13
C GLY A 222 3.99 23.11 6.53
N LYS A 223 3.48 24.23 6.05
CA LYS A 223 3.80 25.56 6.56
C LYS A 223 3.08 25.78 7.88
#